data_842d3e5635cdb575eba152a7f6254060
#
_entry.id   842d3e5635cdb575eba152a7f6254060
#
_cell.length_a   1.000
_cell.length_b   1.000
_cell.length_c   1.000
_cell.angle_alpha   90.00
_cell.angle_beta   90.00
_cell.angle_gamma   90.00
#
_symmetry.space_group_name_H-M   'P 1'
#
loop_
_entity.id
_entity.type
_entity.pdbx_description
1 polymer ?
#
loop_
_entity_poly.entity_id
_entity_poly.type
_entity_poly.pdbx_seq_one_letter_code
_entity_poly.pdbx_strand_id
1 'polypeptide(L)'
;MKALIALGSNLGDRAGYLARGLEDLSTLGELTTSPLILETLDESGQGPSYLNTIAYLVTVESNPCHLLEKLLRIEKQLGRDRSLGKNQPRTLDLDLIATDQGELHTTWSSPEDLVHLGASLTLDLPHPKAMTRPFVLEPLAALVTKYPEAGTIKILA
;
A
#
# COMPACT_ATOMS: atom_id res chain seq x y z
N MET A 1 13.31 -0.66 -9.46
CA MET A 1 12.16 0.27 -9.44
C MET A 1 12.04 0.89 -8.05
N LYS A 2 11.64 2.14 -7.99
CA LYS A 2 11.38 2.88 -6.75
C LYS A 2 9.87 3.04 -6.61
N ALA A 3 9.32 2.77 -5.42
CA ALA A 3 7.88 2.74 -5.22
C ALA A 3 7.47 3.36 -3.88
N LEU A 4 6.32 4.01 -3.86
CA LEU A 4 5.65 4.46 -2.64
C LEU A 4 4.49 3.52 -2.35
N ILE A 5 4.45 3.00 -1.12
CA ILE A 5 3.45 2.02 -0.67
C ILE A 5 2.81 2.53 0.60
N ALA A 6 1.49 2.69 0.58
CA ALA A 6 0.72 3.04 1.77
C ALA A 6 0.32 1.77 2.52
N LEU A 7 0.37 1.82 3.83
CA LEU A 7 -0.03 0.72 4.71
C LEU A 7 -1.12 1.21 5.67
N GLY A 8 -2.14 0.38 5.86
CA GLY A 8 -3.21 0.65 6.82
C GLY A 8 -3.68 -0.63 7.51
N SER A 9 -4.13 -0.49 8.75
CA SER A 9 -4.70 -1.59 9.52
C SER A 9 -5.78 -1.06 10.47
N ASN A 10 -6.94 -1.70 10.50
CA ASN A 10 -8.02 -1.35 11.44
C ASN A 10 -8.66 -2.56 12.12
N LEU A 11 -7.98 -3.69 12.15
CA LEU A 11 -8.48 -4.91 12.77
C LEU A 11 -7.39 -5.60 13.58
N GLY A 12 -7.72 -5.98 14.81
CA GLY A 12 -6.81 -6.70 15.69
C GLY A 12 -5.66 -5.81 16.20
N ASP A 13 -4.47 -6.37 16.30
CA ASP A 13 -3.25 -5.66 16.69
C ASP A 13 -2.74 -4.82 15.51
N ARG A 14 -3.32 -3.62 15.34
CA ARG A 14 -3.04 -2.74 14.22
C ARG A 14 -1.55 -2.39 14.11
N ALA A 15 -0.94 -2.01 15.22
CA ALA A 15 0.49 -1.67 15.23
C ALA A 15 1.36 -2.88 14.89
N GLY A 16 1.01 -4.06 15.39
CA GLY A 16 1.69 -5.31 15.06
C GLY A 16 1.55 -5.70 13.60
N TYR A 17 0.36 -5.52 13.01
CA TYR A 17 0.16 -5.80 11.58
C TYR A 17 0.95 -4.83 10.69
N LEU A 18 1.01 -3.54 11.05
CA LEU A 18 1.88 -2.60 10.33
C LEU A 18 3.34 -3.01 10.41
N ALA A 19 3.81 -3.38 11.60
CA ALA A 19 5.21 -3.81 11.80
C ALA A 19 5.53 -5.05 10.97
N ARG A 20 4.65 -6.04 10.94
CA ARG A 20 4.82 -7.25 10.12
C ARG A 20 4.78 -6.96 8.63
N GLY A 21 3.89 -6.06 8.21
CA GLY A 21 3.82 -5.63 6.82
C GLY A 21 5.11 -4.94 6.38
N LEU A 22 5.67 -4.07 7.21
CA LEU A 22 6.95 -3.42 6.94
C LEU A 22 8.10 -4.43 6.89
N GLU A 23 8.11 -5.41 7.79
CA GLU A 23 9.11 -6.47 7.77
C GLU A 23 9.02 -7.28 6.47
N ASP A 24 7.83 -7.67 6.04
CA ASP A 24 7.64 -8.41 4.79
C ASP A 24 8.02 -7.56 3.57
N LEU A 25 7.68 -6.27 3.56
CA LEU A 25 8.10 -5.36 2.49
C LEU A 25 9.62 -5.23 2.42
N SER A 26 10.31 -5.27 3.55
CA SER A 26 11.77 -5.18 3.58
C SER A 26 12.47 -6.36 2.92
N THR A 27 11.77 -7.48 2.73
CA THR A 27 12.30 -8.63 1.97
C THR A 27 12.33 -8.36 0.46
N LEU A 28 11.60 -7.35 -0.01
CA LEU A 28 11.53 -7.02 -1.44
C LEU A 28 12.60 -6.02 -1.88
N GLY A 29 13.30 -5.40 -0.95
CA GLY A 29 14.34 -4.41 -1.24
C GLY A 29 14.64 -3.50 -0.05
N GLU A 30 15.31 -2.39 -0.32
CA GLU A 30 15.58 -1.37 0.69
C GLU A 30 14.31 -0.59 1.01
N LEU A 31 13.94 -0.53 2.28
CA LEU A 31 12.72 0.12 2.74
C LEU A 31 13.04 1.27 3.67
N THR A 32 12.43 2.42 3.41
CA THR A 32 12.46 3.59 4.30
C THR A 32 11.03 3.92 4.69
N THR A 33 10.73 3.90 5.98
CA THR A 33 9.37 4.11 6.49
C THR A 33 9.20 5.54 6.96
N SER A 34 8.01 6.10 6.73
CA SER A 34 7.64 7.40 7.30
C SER A 34 7.78 7.38 8.83
N PRO A 35 8.28 8.46 9.45
CA PRO A 35 8.29 8.60 10.91
C PRO A 35 6.90 8.85 11.47
N LEU A 36 5.89 9.11 10.63
CA LEU A 36 4.52 9.40 11.05
C LEU A 36 3.62 8.19 10.85
N ILE A 37 2.94 7.77 11.93
CA ILE A 37 1.80 6.86 11.87
C ILE A 37 0.58 7.68 12.24
N LEU A 38 -0.42 7.75 11.35
CA LEU A 38 -1.61 8.57 11.52
C LEU A 38 -2.82 7.68 11.81
N GLU A 39 -3.55 8.00 12.89
CA GLU A 39 -4.81 7.33 13.18
C GLU A 39 -5.96 8.10 12.56
N THR A 40 -6.81 7.42 11.79
CA THR A 40 -7.97 8.03 11.12
C THR A 40 -9.18 7.14 11.23
N LEU A 41 -10.39 7.75 11.12
CA LEU A 41 -11.62 6.99 10.94
C LEU A 41 -11.62 6.34 9.55
N ASP A 42 -12.35 5.23 9.39
CA ASP A 42 -12.58 4.69 8.05
C ASP A 42 -13.44 5.65 7.22
N GLU A 43 -13.51 5.41 5.90
CA GLU A 43 -14.25 6.30 4.99
C GLU A 43 -15.75 6.35 5.31
N SER A 44 -16.32 5.30 5.93
CA SER A 44 -17.72 5.29 6.36
C SER A 44 -17.94 6.01 7.68
N GLY A 45 -16.89 6.22 8.47
CA GLY A 45 -16.96 6.80 9.81
C GLY A 45 -17.58 5.86 10.86
N GLN A 46 -17.85 4.61 10.51
CA GLN A 46 -18.56 3.65 11.38
C GLN A 46 -17.72 2.45 11.79
N GLY A 47 -16.68 2.13 11.05
CA GLY A 47 -15.80 1.02 11.38
C GLY A 47 -14.72 1.41 12.40
N PRO A 48 -13.87 0.46 12.81
CA PRO A 48 -12.71 0.74 13.65
C PRO A 48 -11.77 1.73 12.95
N SER A 49 -11.08 2.56 13.76
CA SER A 49 -10.11 3.50 13.21
C SER A 49 -8.91 2.77 12.61
N TYR A 50 -8.33 3.38 11.56
CA TYR A 50 -7.10 2.91 10.92
C TYR A 50 -5.86 3.49 11.57
N LEU A 51 -4.80 2.67 11.63
CA LEU A 51 -3.43 3.20 11.69
C LEU A 51 -2.87 3.18 10.29
N ASN A 52 -2.28 4.30 9.85
CA ASN A 52 -1.80 4.50 8.48
C ASN A 52 -0.37 5.00 8.49
N THR A 53 0.43 4.51 7.56
CA THR A 53 1.76 5.03 7.28
C THR A 53 2.10 4.84 5.81
N ILE A 54 3.27 5.29 5.39
CA ILE A 54 3.76 5.12 4.02
C ILE A 54 5.23 4.72 4.05
N ALA A 55 5.65 3.95 3.06
CA ALA A 55 7.03 3.51 2.92
C ALA A 55 7.52 3.74 1.49
N TYR A 56 8.81 4.01 1.38
CA TYR A 56 9.55 4.12 0.13
C TYR A 56 10.39 2.85 -0.04
N LEU A 57 10.15 2.13 -1.13
CA LEU A 57 10.81 0.87 -1.44
C LEU A 57 11.69 1.02 -2.68
N VAL A 58 12.95 0.61 -2.59
CA VAL A 58 13.84 0.43 -3.73
C VAL A 58 13.99 -1.06 -3.95
N THR A 59 13.41 -1.56 -5.04
CA THR A 59 13.36 -3.01 -5.33
C THR A 59 14.01 -3.34 -6.67
N VAL A 60 14.53 -4.57 -6.79
CA VAL A 60 15.02 -5.11 -8.05
C VAL A 60 13.87 -5.49 -9.00
N GLU A 61 12.64 -5.63 -8.46
CA GLU A 61 11.47 -5.83 -9.30
C GLU A 61 11.28 -4.64 -10.24
N SER A 62 11.15 -4.90 -11.53
CA SER A 62 11.02 -3.86 -12.54
C SER A 62 9.59 -3.71 -13.09
N ASN A 63 8.69 -4.63 -12.77
CA ASN A 63 7.31 -4.63 -13.25
C ASN A 63 6.34 -4.25 -12.13
N PRO A 64 5.65 -3.09 -12.22
CA PRO A 64 4.69 -2.67 -11.19
C PRO A 64 3.57 -3.68 -10.96
N CYS A 65 3.14 -4.41 -12.00
CA CYS A 65 2.10 -5.44 -11.87
C CYS A 65 2.56 -6.58 -10.98
N HIS A 66 3.80 -7.03 -11.14
CA HIS A 66 4.38 -8.07 -10.29
C HIS A 66 4.57 -7.57 -8.85
N LEU A 67 4.91 -6.30 -8.67
CA LEU A 67 4.99 -5.72 -7.33
C LEU A 67 3.61 -5.75 -6.66
N LEU A 68 2.55 -5.36 -7.37
CA LEU A 68 1.19 -5.44 -6.83
C LEU A 68 0.84 -6.87 -6.41
N GLU A 69 1.17 -7.86 -7.21
CA GLU A 69 0.93 -9.26 -6.86
C GLU A 69 1.64 -9.64 -5.56
N LYS A 70 2.89 -9.19 -5.39
CA LYS A 70 3.64 -9.42 -4.14
C LYS A 70 2.97 -8.77 -2.93
N LEU A 71 2.47 -7.54 -3.09
CA LEU A 71 1.73 -6.85 -2.02
C LEU A 71 0.45 -7.60 -1.65
N LEU A 72 -0.29 -8.09 -2.63
CA LEU A 72 -1.52 -8.86 -2.40
C LEU A 72 -1.23 -10.19 -1.67
N ARG A 73 -0.11 -10.83 -1.96
CA ARG A 73 0.32 -12.04 -1.25
C ARG A 73 0.69 -11.76 0.19
N ILE A 74 1.33 -10.62 0.46
CA ILE A 74 1.63 -10.19 1.85
C ILE A 74 0.32 -9.99 2.62
N GLU A 75 -0.65 -9.29 2.05
CA GLU A 75 -1.97 -9.10 2.68
C GLU A 75 -2.62 -10.45 3.03
N LYS A 76 -2.58 -11.38 2.09
CA LYS A 76 -3.15 -12.72 2.27
C LYS A 76 -2.47 -13.48 3.40
N GLN A 77 -1.14 -13.45 3.47
CA GLN A 77 -0.37 -14.12 4.52
C GLN A 77 -0.66 -13.55 5.91
N LEU A 78 -0.98 -12.26 6.00
CA LEU A 78 -1.29 -11.61 7.27
C LEU A 78 -2.79 -11.66 7.62
N GLY A 79 -3.55 -12.51 6.93
CA GLY A 79 -4.91 -12.86 7.32
C GLY A 79 -6.00 -11.95 6.76
N ARG A 80 -5.72 -11.12 5.74
CA ARG A 80 -6.77 -10.31 5.12
C ARG A 80 -7.78 -11.21 4.41
N ASP A 81 -9.06 -11.07 4.78
CA ASP A 81 -10.16 -11.79 4.15
C ASP A 81 -10.98 -10.84 3.28
N ARG A 82 -10.74 -10.89 1.96
CA ARG A 82 -11.44 -10.04 1.01
C ARG A 82 -12.86 -10.53 0.70
N SER A 83 -13.24 -11.73 1.15
CA SER A 83 -14.61 -12.22 1.00
C SER A 83 -15.61 -11.41 1.82
N LEU A 84 -15.13 -10.65 2.82
CA LEU A 84 -15.97 -9.76 3.62
C LEU A 84 -16.46 -8.51 2.88
N GLY A 85 -15.98 -8.27 1.65
CA GLY A 85 -16.38 -7.15 0.82
C GLY A 85 -15.56 -5.89 1.03
N LYS A 86 -15.99 -4.79 0.36
CA LYS A 86 -15.32 -3.48 0.47
C LYS A 86 -15.64 -2.83 1.82
N ASN A 87 -14.71 -1.99 2.29
CA ASN A 87 -14.86 -1.18 3.51
C ASN A 87 -15.09 -2.00 4.78
N GLN A 88 -14.74 -3.29 4.75
CA GLN A 88 -14.77 -4.11 5.95
C GLN A 88 -13.44 -3.98 6.71
N PRO A 89 -13.43 -4.21 8.04
CA PRO A 89 -12.19 -4.21 8.83
C PRO A 89 -11.16 -5.17 8.22
N ARG A 90 -9.90 -4.76 8.24
CA ARG A 90 -8.82 -5.53 7.61
C ARG A 90 -7.55 -5.48 8.46
N THR A 91 -6.86 -6.63 8.53
CA THR A 91 -5.62 -6.76 9.28
C THR A 91 -4.51 -5.89 8.67
N LEU A 92 -4.36 -5.93 7.35
CA LEU A 92 -3.40 -5.11 6.63
C LEU A 92 -3.94 -4.77 5.25
N ASP A 93 -3.78 -3.51 4.88
CA ASP A 93 -4.07 -2.97 3.56
C ASP A 93 -2.79 -2.37 2.99
N LEU A 94 -2.40 -2.81 1.81
CA LEU A 94 -1.21 -2.31 1.11
C LEU A 94 -1.64 -1.72 -0.22
N ASP A 95 -1.41 -0.42 -0.40
CA ASP A 95 -1.71 0.28 -1.65
C ASP A 95 -0.43 0.70 -2.33
N LEU A 96 -0.25 0.28 -3.58
CA LEU A 96 0.81 0.83 -4.44
C LEU A 96 0.36 2.22 -4.90
N ILE A 97 1.05 3.25 -4.43
CA ILE A 97 0.67 4.65 -4.67
C ILE A 97 1.25 5.17 -5.97
N ALA A 98 2.54 4.97 -6.18
CA ALA A 98 3.25 5.45 -7.37
C ALA A 98 4.61 4.77 -7.49
N THR A 99 5.16 4.78 -8.69
CA THR A 99 6.53 4.32 -8.95
C THR A 99 7.30 5.36 -9.76
N ASP A 100 8.62 5.19 -9.83
CA ASP A 100 9.48 6.04 -10.66
C ASP A 100 9.34 5.77 -12.18
N GLN A 101 8.51 4.79 -12.55
CA GLN A 101 8.23 4.49 -13.97
C GLN A 101 7.08 5.33 -14.53
N GLY A 102 6.39 6.12 -13.68
CA GLY A 102 5.36 7.04 -14.13
C GLY A 102 3.96 6.42 -14.21
N GLU A 103 3.15 7.00 -15.08
CA GLU A 103 1.73 6.64 -15.23
C GLU A 103 1.56 5.26 -15.85
N LEU A 104 0.62 4.49 -15.32
CA LEU A 104 0.27 3.16 -15.82
C LEU A 104 -1.20 2.87 -15.56
N HIS A 105 -1.90 2.36 -16.59
CA HIS A 105 -3.29 1.89 -16.45
C HIS A 105 -3.36 0.55 -17.18
N THR A 106 -3.55 -0.54 -16.43
CA THR A 106 -3.52 -1.87 -17.02
C THR A 106 -4.36 -2.86 -16.25
N THR A 107 -4.81 -3.90 -16.95
CA THR A 107 -5.53 -5.04 -16.39
C THR A 107 -4.93 -6.32 -16.98
N TRP A 108 -4.75 -7.34 -16.14
CA TRP A 108 -4.18 -8.62 -16.57
C TRP A 108 -4.84 -9.77 -15.82
N SER A 109 -4.71 -10.98 -16.37
CA SER A 109 -5.26 -12.18 -15.74
C SER A 109 -4.58 -12.45 -14.41
N SER A 110 -5.38 -12.76 -13.40
CA SER A 110 -4.87 -13.08 -12.07
C SER A 110 -4.00 -14.34 -12.11
N PRO A 111 -2.86 -14.35 -11.40
CA PRO A 111 -2.17 -15.60 -11.10
C PRO A 111 -3.07 -16.56 -10.35
N GLU A 112 -2.81 -17.86 -10.46
CA GLU A 112 -3.65 -18.91 -9.85
C GLU A 112 -3.88 -18.70 -8.36
N ASP A 113 -2.85 -18.31 -7.62
CA ASP A 113 -2.92 -18.08 -6.17
C ASP A 113 -3.68 -16.81 -5.79
N LEU A 114 -4.03 -15.95 -6.74
CA LEU A 114 -4.76 -14.69 -6.51
C LEU A 114 -6.14 -14.65 -7.17
N VAL A 115 -6.60 -15.76 -7.77
CA VAL A 115 -7.92 -15.81 -8.45
C VAL A 115 -9.09 -15.57 -7.49
N HIS A 116 -8.90 -15.79 -6.19
CA HIS A 116 -9.92 -15.47 -5.18
C HIS A 116 -10.24 -13.96 -5.11
N LEU A 117 -9.39 -13.10 -5.65
CA LEU A 117 -9.60 -11.65 -5.74
C LEU A 117 -10.35 -11.25 -7.02
N GLY A 118 -10.56 -12.20 -7.93
CA GLY A 118 -11.20 -11.98 -9.22
C GLY A 118 -10.38 -12.63 -10.35
N ALA A 119 -10.99 -12.77 -11.52
CA ALA A 119 -10.34 -13.36 -12.68
C ALA A 119 -9.22 -12.48 -13.25
N SER A 120 -9.24 -11.19 -12.95
CA SER A 120 -8.23 -10.23 -13.39
C SER A 120 -7.88 -9.25 -12.29
N LEU A 121 -6.68 -8.67 -12.38
CA LEU A 121 -6.19 -7.61 -11.51
C LEU A 121 -6.05 -6.32 -12.33
N THR A 122 -6.28 -5.19 -11.68
CA THR A 122 -6.14 -3.86 -12.30
C THR A 122 -5.18 -3.01 -11.47
N LEU A 123 -4.34 -2.24 -12.15
CA LEU A 123 -3.42 -1.30 -11.52
C LEU A 123 -3.49 0.04 -12.23
N ASP A 124 -3.80 1.07 -11.45
CA ASP A 124 -3.78 2.47 -11.89
C ASP A 124 -2.73 3.22 -11.09
N LEU A 125 -1.74 3.78 -11.77
CA LEU A 125 -0.67 4.58 -11.15
C LEU A 125 -0.58 5.95 -11.82
N PRO A 126 -0.39 7.04 -11.06
CA PRO A 126 -0.46 7.10 -9.59
C PRO A 126 -1.82 6.67 -9.08
N HIS A 127 -1.89 6.21 -7.83
CA HIS A 127 -3.16 5.80 -7.23
C HIS A 127 -4.19 6.93 -7.34
N PRO A 128 -5.38 6.68 -7.90
CA PRO A 128 -6.30 7.77 -8.26
C PRO A 128 -6.82 8.59 -7.09
N LYS A 129 -6.82 8.00 -5.88
CA LYS A 129 -7.29 8.68 -4.67
C LYS A 129 -6.18 9.21 -3.77
N ALA A 130 -4.91 9.07 -4.16
CA ALA A 130 -3.79 9.43 -3.30
C ALA A 130 -3.85 10.90 -2.85
N MET A 131 -4.10 11.81 -3.78
CA MET A 131 -4.11 13.25 -3.52
C MET A 131 -5.31 13.74 -2.67
N THR A 132 -6.34 12.91 -2.51
CA THR A 132 -7.53 13.25 -1.72
C THR A 132 -7.54 12.61 -0.33
N ARG A 133 -6.48 11.88 0.02
CA ARG A 133 -6.41 11.13 1.27
C ARG A 133 -5.34 11.71 2.21
N PRO A 134 -5.73 12.45 3.27
CA PRO A 134 -4.76 12.96 4.25
C PRO A 134 -3.90 11.87 4.87
N PHE A 135 -4.45 10.66 5.06
CA PHE A 135 -3.72 9.53 5.62
C PHE A 135 -2.65 8.96 4.66
N VAL A 136 -2.61 9.42 3.41
CA VAL A 136 -1.49 9.20 2.47
C VAL A 136 -0.57 10.40 2.49
N LEU A 137 -1.11 11.61 2.35
CA LEU A 137 -0.34 12.84 2.15
C LEU A 137 0.47 13.25 3.39
N GLU A 138 -0.10 13.12 4.59
CA GLU A 138 0.60 13.53 5.82
C GLU A 138 1.79 12.62 6.15
N PRO A 139 1.64 11.27 6.13
CA PRO A 139 2.81 10.40 6.29
C PRO A 139 3.83 10.58 5.17
N LEU A 140 3.39 10.85 3.94
CA LEU A 140 4.29 11.11 2.82
C LEU A 140 5.11 12.38 3.05
N ALA A 141 4.47 13.47 3.49
CA ALA A 141 5.19 14.72 3.78
C ALA A 141 6.26 14.52 4.86
N ALA A 142 5.95 13.75 5.90
CA ALA A 142 6.91 13.42 6.96
C ALA A 142 8.06 12.56 6.42
N LEU A 143 7.76 11.60 5.53
CA LEU A 143 8.77 10.77 4.89
C LEU A 143 9.70 11.60 4.02
N VAL A 144 9.17 12.50 3.19
CA VAL A 144 9.95 13.36 2.29
C VAL A 144 10.84 14.32 3.09
N THR A 145 10.36 14.83 4.22
CA THR A 145 11.16 15.68 5.10
C THR A 145 12.38 14.94 5.65
N LYS A 146 12.20 13.67 6.04
CA LYS A 146 13.28 12.82 6.55
C LYS A 146 14.15 12.25 5.43
N TYR A 147 13.54 11.92 4.29
CA TYR A 147 14.18 11.26 3.16
C TYR A 147 13.72 11.91 1.85
N PRO A 148 14.34 13.03 1.44
CA PRO A 148 13.87 13.82 0.29
C PRO A 148 13.77 13.04 -1.02
N GLU A 149 14.54 11.96 -1.19
CA GLU A 149 14.51 11.14 -2.40
C GLU A 149 13.12 10.55 -2.66
N ALA A 150 12.36 10.25 -1.60
CA ALA A 150 10.99 9.75 -1.74
C ALA A 150 10.07 10.77 -2.45
N GLY A 151 10.37 12.05 -2.36
CA GLY A 151 9.62 13.12 -3.01
C GLY A 151 9.87 13.25 -4.50
N THR A 152 10.82 12.50 -5.07
CA THR A 152 11.06 12.50 -6.51
C THR A 152 10.05 11.66 -7.27
N ILE A 153 9.31 10.79 -6.59
CA ILE A 153 8.23 10.01 -7.19
C ILE A 153 6.98 10.88 -7.27
N LYS A 154 6.48 11.08 -8.49
CA LYS A 154 5.29 11.92 -8.71
C LYS A 154 4.03 11.12 -8.39
N ILE A 155 3.16 11.70 -7.56
CA ILE A 155 1.84 11.14 -7.22
C ILE A 155 0.68 11.86 -7.92
N LEU A 156 1.01 12.87 -8.74
CA LEU A 156 0.06 13.52 -9.65
C LEU A 156 0.23 12.95 -11.05
N ALA A 157 -0.88 12.64 -11.67
CA ALA A 157 -0.91 12.21 -13.07
C ALA A 157 -0.63 13.41 -14.01
#